data_3b0e6fc14022cbeb6b34bb58ddba4249
#
_entry.id   3b0e6fc14022cbeb6b34bb58ddba4249
#
_cell.length_a   1.000
_cell.length_b   1.000
_cell.length_c   1.000
_cell.angle_alpha   90.00
_cell.angle_beta   90.00
_cell.angle_gamma   90.00
#
_symmetry.space_group_name_H-M   'P 1'
#
loop_
_entity.id
_entity.type
_entity.pdbx_description
1 polymer ?
#
loop_
_entity_poly.entity_id
_entity_poly.type
_entity_poly.pdbx_seq_one_letter_code
_entity_poly.pdbx_strand_id
1 'polypeptide(L)'
;MLRKLYIEPTTKCNLNCKMCFRHTWFDEPICDLSLEDFRHVIDTMPSSVETIFFGGMGEPLFHKDILDMISIAAGTGADVELLTNGTLLSPEMIRGIMDAGLSRLWISIDDLDTDSFSKNAGHNHSKQILDNIRSFNRIRHTSPNGISLGITFVAMKSNVHQLAKLPFFIAQHLVDEVNVSNISPTDEASQNELLYTGLAE
;
A
#
# COMPACT_ATOMS: atom_id res chain seq x y z
N MET A 1 6.52 -24.73 -0.96
CA MET A 1 7.70 -23.84 -0.84
C MET A 1 7.17 -22.42 -0.68
N LEU A 2 7.53 -21.74 0.42
CA LEU A 2 7.10 -20.37 0.67
C LEU A 2 7.91 -19.42 -0.22
N ARG A 3 7.23 -18.58 -1.03
CA ARG A 3 7.90 -17.66 -1.96
C ARG A 3 7.68 -16.18 -1.62
N LYS A 4 6.58 -15.85 -0.94
CA LYS A 4 6.27 -14.48 -0.55
C LYS A 4 5.90 -14.42 0.93
N LEU A 5 6.50 -13.50 1.65
CA LEU A 5 6.24 -13.20 3.04
C LEU A 5 5.52 -11.87 3.15
N TYR A 6 4.36 -11.86 3.81
CA TYR A 6 3.62 -10.64 4.13
C TYR A 6 3.88 -10.25 5.57
N ILE A 7 4.27 -9.01 5.79
CA ILE A 7 4.59 -8.46 7.11
C ILE A 7 3.76 -7.20 7.32
N GLU A 8 3.04 -7.16 8.42
CA GLU A 8 2.37 -5.98 8.92
C GLU A 8 3.25 -5.31 9.98
N PRO A 9 3.92 -4.18 9.66
CA PRO A 9 4.83 -3.54 10.61
C PRO A 9 4.08 -2.81 11.72
N THR A 10 2.85 -2.36 11.46
CA THR A 10 2.03 -1.64 12.44
C THR A 10 0.55 -1.76 12.13
N THR A 11 -0.28 -1.78 13.16
CA THR A 11 -1.74 -1.62 13.03
C THR A 11 -2.18 -0.16 13.13
N LYS A 12 -1.25 0.77 13.41
CA LYS A 12 -1.51 2.22 13.42
C LYS A 12 -1.63 2.77 12.01
N CYS A 13 -2.54 3.71 11.81
CA CYS A 13 -2.68 4.41 10.53
C CYS A 13 -3.04 5.87 10.79
N ASN A 14 -2.51 6.76 9.98
CA ASN A 14 -2.80 8.20 10.02
C ASN A 14 -4.11 8.58 9.31
N LEU A 15 -4.78 7.62 8.65
CA LEU A 15 -6.08 7.80 7.99
C LEU A 15 -7.20 7.00 8.69
N ASN A 16 -8.44 7.41 8.40
CA ASN A 16 -9.65 6.78 8.90
C ASN A 16 -10.63 6.55 7.73
N CYS A 17 -10.20 5.75 6.73
CA CYS A 17 -10.98 5.48 5.51
C CYS A 17 -12.28 4.75 5.85
N LYS A 18 -13.39 5.19 5.26
CA LYS A 18 -14.74 4.63 5.55
C LYS A 18 -14.86 3.13 5.28
N MET A 19 -14.15 2.61 4.27
CA MET A 19 -14.17 1.22 3.85
C MET A 19 -13.11 0.36 4.53
N CYS A 20 -12.34 0.93 5.45
CA CYS A 20 -11.24 0.22 6.10
C CYS A 20 -11.80 -0.85 7.04
N PHE A 21 -11.45 -2.11 6.80
CA PHE A 21 -11.85 -3.24 7.63
C PHE A 21 -11.36 -3.14 9.08
N ARG A 22 -10.41 -2.26 9.36
CA ARG A 22 -9.95 -1.93 10.72
C ARG A 22 -11.08 -1.46 11.64
N HIS A 23 -12.16 -0.88 11.08
CA HIS A 23 -13.33 -0.46 11.87
C HIS A 23 -14.16 -1.61 12.41
N THR A 24 -14.01 -2.80 11.86
CA THR A 24 -14.77 -3.99 12.25
C THR A 24 -13.96 -4.97 13.10
N TRP A 25 -12.66 -4.73 13.26
CA TRP A 25 -11.76 -5.54 14.09
C TRP A 25 -11.45 -4.80 15.40
N PHE A 26 -12.41 -4.85 16.32
CA PHE A 26 -12.39 -4.09 17.57
C PHE A 26 -11.45 -4.68 18.64
N ASP A 27 -11.06 -5.95 18.53
CA ASP A 27 -10.29 -6.66 19.54
C ASP A 27 -8.78 -6.72 19.25
N GLU A 28 -8.34 -6.19 18.08
CA GLU A 28 -6.92 -6.21 17.74
C GLU A 28 -6.18 -5.06 18.43
N PRO A 29 -5.03 -5.35 19.05
CA PRO A 29 -4.25 -4.31 19.69
C PRO A 29 -3.66 -3.33 18.70
N ILE A 30 -3.73 -2.04 19.01
CA ILE A 30 -3.01 -1.01 18.24
C ILE A 30 -1.55 -1.04 18.66
N CYS A 31 -0.69 -1.67 17.85
CA CYS A 31 0.71 -1.89 18.19
C CYS A 31 1.64 -1.78 16.96
N ASP A 32 2.91 -1.75 17.25
CA ASP A 32 3.99 -1.84 16.27
C ASP A 32 4.71 -3.19 16.44
N LEU A 33 5.13 -3.79 15.33
CA LEU A 33 6.06 -4.91 15.34
C LEU A 33 7.43 -4.39 15.78
N SER A 34 8.02 -4.98 16.84
CA SER A 34 9.34 -4.55 17.26
C SER A 34 10.41 -4.90 16.21
N LEU A 35 11.46 -4.07 16.13
CA LEU A 35 12.58 -4.37 15.23
C LEU A 35 13.30 -5.68 15.61
N GLU A 36 13.27 -6.06 16.88
CA GLU A 36 13.84 -7.32 17.37
C GLU A 36 13.04 -8.52 16.88
N ASP A 37 11.70 -8.51 17.03
CA ASP A 37 10.82 -9.56 16.52
C ASP A 37 10.89 -9.65 15.00
N PHE A 38 10.93 -8.51 14.32
CA PHE A 38 11.10 -8.47 12.87
C PHE A 38 12.42 -9.15 12.45
N ARG A 39 13.56 -8.85 13.10
CA ARG A 39 14.84 -9.53 12.83
C ARG A 39 14.73 -11.03 13.03
N HIS A 40 14.07 -11.47 14.12
CA HIS A 40 13.86 -12.88 14.38
C HIS A 40 13.07 -13.56 13.25
N VAL A 41 12.04 -12.92 12.72
CA VAL A 41 11.27 -13.42 11.56
C VAL A 41 12.16 -13.54 10.33
N ILE A 42 12.99 -12.54 10.04
CA ILE A 42 13.90 -12.55 8.88
C ILE A 42 14.97 -13.65 9.03
N ASP A 43 15.57 -13.78 10.20
CA ASP A 43 16.63 -14.77 10.48
C ASP A 43 16.12 -16.24 10.40
N THR A 44 14.83 -16.43 10.64
CA THR A 44 14.19 -17.78 10.64
C THR A 44 13.40 -18.08 9.36
N MET A 45 13.25 -17.10 8.44
CA MET A 45 12.50 -17.33 7.21
C MET A 45 13.22 -18.33 6.28
N PRO A 46 12.46 -19.15 5.52
CA PRO A 46 13.06 -20.04 4.53
C PRO A 46 13.79 -19.26 3.42
N SER A 47 14.94 -19.79 3.00
CA SER A 47 15.73 -19.24 1.87
C SER A 47 14.98 -19.24 0.51
N SER A 48 13.80 -19.86 0.46
CA SER A 48 12.94 -19.86 -0.73
C SER A 48 12.06 -18.62 -0.86
N VAL A 49 12.11 -17.70 0.10
CA VAL A 49 11.37 -16.43 0.04
C VAL A 49 12.05 -15.51 -0.97
N GLU A 50 11.31 -15.18 -2.00
CA GLU A 50 11.74 -14.32 -3.12
C GLU A 50 11.24 -12.89 -2.95
N THR A 51 10.16 -12.69 -2.17
CA THR A 51 9.54 -11.38 -1.96
C THR A 51 9.14 -11.19 -0.50
N ILE A 52 9.45 -10.03 0.05
CA ILE A 52 8.97 -9.55 1.36
C ILE A 52 8.09 -8.34 1.10
N PHE A 53 6.82 -8.43 1.51
CA PHE A 53 5.81 -7.41 1.29
C PHE A 53 5.41 -6.77 2.61
N PHE A 54 5.60 -5.46 2.73
CA PHE A 54 5.13 -4.67 3.84
C PHE A 54 3.75 -4.07 3.53
N GLY A 55 2.77 -4.41 4.34
CA GLY A 55 1.39 -3.95 4.20
C GLY A 55 0.56 -4.48 5.35
N GLY A 56 -0.74 -4.31 5.30
CA GLY A 56 -1.67 -4.79 6.31
C GLY A 56 -2.76 -3.78 6.64
N MET A 57 -3.22 -3.77 7.88
CA MET A 57 -4.28 -2.88 8.38
C MET A 57 -3.79 -1.46 8.63
N GLY A 58 -2.54 -1.31 9.06
CA GLY A 58 -1.93 -0.02 9.36
C GLY A 58 -1.32 0.66 8.15
N GLU A 59 -0.70 1.81 8.38
CA GLU A 59 0.12 2.51 7.40
C GLU A 59 1.60 2.22 7.68
N PRO A 60 2.30 1.44 6.84
CA PRO A 60 3.68 1.07 7.09
C PRO A 60 4.63 2.25 7.27
N LEU A 61 4.44 3.35 6.51
CA LEU A 61 5.27 4.55 6.63
C LEU A 61 5.04 5.32 7.94
N PHE A 62 4.06 4.91 8.75
CA PHE A 62 3.83 5.45 10.08
C PHE A 62 4.69 4.76 11.15
N HIS A 63 5.28 3.61 10.82
CA HIS A 63 6.17 2.89 11.72
C HIS A 63 7.55 3.57 11.80
N LYS A 64 8.03 3.85 13.02
CA LYS A 64 9.27 4.61 13.23
C LYS A 64 10.52 3.95 12.66
N ASP A 65 10.57 2.62 12.62
CA ASP A 65 11.74 1.84 12.18
C ASP A 65 11.54 1.24 10.77
N ILE A 66 10.59 1.74 9.97
CA ILE A 66 10.25 1.14 8.67
C ILE A 66 11.43 1.12 7.69
N LEU A 67 12.27 2.16 7.70
CA LEU A 67 13.44 2.22 6.82
C LEU A 67 14.48 1.15 7.20
N ASP A 68 14.68 0.91 8.49
CA ASP A 68 15.56 -0.15 8.97
C ASP A 68 15.00 -1.53 8.60
N MET A 69 13.68 -1.73 8.74
CA MET A 69 13.02 -2.98 8.33
C MET A 69 13.19 -3.25 6.83
N ILE A 70 12.99 -2.23 5.98
CA ILE A 70 13.22 -2.36 4.53
C ILE A 70 14.67 -2.72 4.25
N SER A 71 15.63 -2.06 4.90
CA SER A 71 17.06 -2.31 4.69
C SER A 71 17.47 -3.72 5.11
N ILE A 72 16.95 -4.22 6.24
CA ILE A 72 17.18 -5.59 6.70
C ILE A 72 16.57 -6.59 5.71
N ALA A 73 15.35 -6.36 5.26
CA ALA A 73 14.67 -7.21 4.28
C ALA A 73 15.44 -7.27 2.95
N ALA A 74 15.87 -6.11 2.42
CA ALA A 74 16.66 -6.02 1.20
C ALA A 74 18.03 -6.72 1.32
N GLY A 75 18.62 -6.70 2.51
CA GLY A 75 19.86 -7.42 2.80
C GLY A 75 19.78 -8.94 2.64
N THR A 76 18.59 -9.53 2.59
CA THR A 76 18.39 -10.97 2.32
C THR A 76 18.51 -11.34 0.85
N GLY A 77 18.49 -10.37 -0.06
CA GLY A 77 18.43 -10.56 -1.50
C GLY A 77 17.02 -10.80 -2.05
N ALA A 78 15.99 -10.76 -1.22
CA ALA A 78 14.59 -10.80 -1.67
C ALA A 78 14.15 -9.45 -2.23
N ASP A 79 13.20 -9.45 -3.16
CA ASP A 79 12.50 -8.24 -3.57
C ASP A 79 11.66 -7.68 -2.42
N VAL A 80 11.81 -6.39 -2.14
CA VAL A 80 11.06 -5.72 -1.07
C VAL A 80 9.96 -4.84 -1.67
N GLU A 81 8.73 -5.14 -1.31
CA GLU A 81 7.56 -4.37 -1.72
C GLU A 81 6.91 -3.68 -0.52
N LEU A 82 6.36 -2.51 -0.70
CA LEU A 82 5.67 -1.75 0.35
C LEU A 82 4.37 -1.15 -0.18
N LEU A 83 3.27 -1.38 0.52
CA LEU A 83 1.96 -0.76 0.26
C LEU A 83 1.72 0.39 1.24
N THR A 84 1.38 1.56 0.71
CA THR A 84 1.11 2.77 1.48
C THR A 84 -0.15 3.49 0.99
N ASN A 85 -0.78 4.26 1.86
CA ASN A 85 -1.82 5.22 1.46
C ASN A 85 -1.25 6.46 0.75
N GLY A 86 0.06 6.59 0.65
CA GLY A 86 0.76 7.64 -0.10
C GLY A 86 0.81 9.01 0.55
N THR A 87 0.17 9.24 1.70
CA THR A 87 0.12 10.57 2.34
C THR A 87 1.44 10.97 3.02
N LEU A 88 2.23 9.98 3.46
CA LEU A 88 3.49 10.20 4.18
C LEU A 88 4.73 10.19 3.26
N LEU A 89 4.55 10.15 1.94
CA LEU A 89 5.62 10.16 0.95
C LEU A 89 6.21 11.57 0.75
N SER A 90 6.91 12.08 1.77
CA SER A 90 7.74 13.28 1.60
C SER A 90 8.95 12.97 0.71
N PRO A 91 9.61 13.99 0.10
CA PRO A 91 10.83 13.75 -0.66
C PRO A 91 11.94 13.04 0.14
N GLU A 92 12.02 13.28 1.44
CA GLU A 92 12.96 12.63 2.37
C GLU A 92 12.59 11.16 2.55
N MET A 93 11.31 10.86 2.79
CA MET A 93 10.81 9.48 2.92
C MET A 93 11.01 8.71 1.62
N ILE A 94 10.74 9.32 0.45
CA ILE A 94 10.98 8.70 -0.86
C ILE A 94 12.45 8.31 -1.01
N ARG A 95 13.39 9.20 -0.72
CA ARG A 95 14.83 8.86 -0.76
C ARG A 95 15.18 7.77 0.25
N GLY A 96 14.64 7.87 1.47
CA GLY A 96 14.90 6.88 2.53
C GLY A 96 14.49 5.46 2.13
N ILE A 97 13.29 5.26 1.56
CA ILE A 97 12.85 3.93 1.11
C ILE A 97 13.66 3.42 -0.08
N MET A 98 14.12 4.32 -0.96
CA MET A 98 14.98 3.96 -2.08
C MET A 98 16.38 3.54 -1.62
N ASP A 99 16.98 4.32 -0.73
CA ASP A 99 18.31 4.05 -0.17
C ASP A 99 18.29 2.77 0.70
N ALA A 100 17.16 2.48 1.34
CA ALA A 100 16.95 1.24 2.09
C ALA A 100 16.79 -0.01 1.19
N GLY A 101 16.64 0.14 -0.13
CA GLY A 101 16.61 -0.97 -1.06
C GLY A 101 15.20 -1.48 -1.41
N LEU A 102 14.18 -0.62 -1.36
CA LEU A 102 12.84 -0.97 -1.83
C LEU A 102 12.84 -1.29 -3.33
N SER A 103 12.24 -2.42 -3.73
CA SER A 103 12.11 -2.84 -5.13
C SER A 103 10.83 -2.29 -5.76
N ARG A 104 9.72 -2.23 -5.01
CA ARG A 104 8.44 -1.74 -5.51
C ARG A 104 7.65 -1.00 -4.44
N LEU A 105 7.13 0.16 -4.82
CA LEU A 105 6.17 0.94 -4.03
C LEU A 105 4.77 0.75 -4.59
N TRP A 106 3.84 0.28 -3.77
CA TRP A 106 2.41 0.24 -4.05
C TRP A 106 1.72 1.40 -3.35
N ILE A 107 0.87 2.14 -4.08
CA ILE A 107 0.04 3.20 -3.51
C ILE A 107 -1.42 2.80 -3.63
N SER A 108 -2.14 2.81 -2.50
CA SER A 108 -3.58 2.54 -2.47
C SER A 108 -4.35 3.78 -2.92
N ILE A 109 -5.15 3.63 -3.98
CA ILE A 109 -5.98 4.68 -4.54
C ILE A 109 -7.36 4.10 -4.81
N ASP A 110 -8.39 4.65 -4.17
CA ASP A 110 -9.76 4.14 -4.28
C ASP A 110 -10.65 5.04 -5.12
N ASP A 111 -10.11 6.16 -5.60
CA ASP A 111 -10.79 7.12 -6.44
C ASP A 111 -9.79 7.78 -7.39
N LEU A 112 -10.08 7.82 -8.70
CA LEU A 112 -9.26 8.44 -9.73
C LEU A 112 -9.74 9.86 -10.09
N ASP A 113 -10.86 10.30 -9.53
CA ASP A 113 -11.39 11.64 -9.69
C ASP A 113 -10.83 12.58 -8.62
N THR A 114 -10.03 13.53 -9.04
CA THR A 114 -9.45 14.54 -8.14
C THR A 114 -10.51 15.36 -7.41
N ASP A 115 -11.71 15.50 -7.97
CA ASP A 115 -12.81 16.27 -7.40
C ASP A 115 -13.71 15.43 -6.46
N SER A 116 -13.77 14.13 -6.64
CA SER A 116 -14.60 13.21 -5.84
C SER A 116 -13.82 12.49 -4.73
N PHE A 117 -12.51 12.43 -4.84
CA PHE A 117 -11.59 11.74 -3.92
C PHE A 117 -11.78 12.19 -2.46
N SER A 118 -12.12 13.47 -2.25
CA SER A 118 -12.37 14.01 -0.91
C SER A 118 -13.63 13.44 -0.24
N LYS A 119 -14.57 12.87 -1.00
CA LYS A 119 -15.86 12.39 -0.48
C LYS A 119 -15.80 10.95 0.04
N ASN A 120 -14.99 10.09 -0.58
CA ASN A 120 -14.91 8.65 -0.28
C ASN A 120 -13.84 8.32 0.76
N ALA A 121 -12.68 8.96 0.70
CA ALA A 121 -11.60 8.74 1.66
C ALA A 121 -11.85 9.40 3.05
N GLY A 122 -12.92 10.18 3.19
CA GLY A 122 -13.19 10.92 4.44
C GLY A 122 -12.17 12.03 4.75
N HIS A 123 -11.14 12.20 3.91
CA HIS A 123 -10.07 13.17 4.08
C HIS A 123 -9.65 13.73 2.71
N ASN A 124 -9.34 15.03 2.67
CA ASN A 124 -8.96 15.74 1.44
C ASN A 124 -7.46 15.53 1.10
N HIS A 125 -7.02 14.27 0.92
CA HIS A 125 -5.61 13.95 0.66
C HIS A 125 -5.28 13.65 -0.80
N SER A 126 -6.24 13.65 -1.72
CA SER A 126 -6.02 13.27 -3.12
C SER A 126 -4.97 14.12 -3.81
N LYS A 127 -5.04 15.42 -3.65
CA LYS A 127 -4.03 16.33 -4.22
C LYS A 127 -2.64 16.01 -3.67
N GLN A 128 -2.53 15.79 -2.36
CA GLN A 128 -1.28 15.44 -1.70
C GLN A 128 -0.72 14.13 -2.24
N ILE A 129 -1.55 13.07 -2.38
CA ILE A 129 -1.13 11.78 -2.92
C ILE A 129 -0.63 11.92 -4.35
N LEU A 130 -1.35 12.67 -5.21
CA LEU A 130 -0.92 12.91 -6.59
C LEU A 130 0.38 13.72 -6.68
N ASP A 131 0.56 14.72 -5.82
CA ASP A 131 1.79 15.49 -5.74
C ASP A 131 2.96 14.62 -5.25
N ASN A 132 2.70 13.70 -4.30
CA ASN A 132 3.65 12.71 -3.83
C ASN A 132 4.03 11.69 -4.91
N ILE A 133 3.08 11.21 -5.72
CA ILE A 133 3.35 10.36 -6.89
C ILE A 133 4.26 11.07 -7.89
N ARG A 134 3.98 12.35 -8.20
CA ARG A 134 4.84 13.14 -9.09
C ARG A 134 6.25 13.29 -8.53
N SER A 135 6.37 13.52 -7.22
CA SER A 135 7.66 13.63 -6.52
C SER A 135 8.40 12.29 -6.55
N PHE A 136 7.72 11.19 -6.29
CA PHE A 136 8.28 9.84 -6.39
C PHE A 136 8.83 9.56 -7.79
N ASN A 137 8.03 9.80 -8.83
CA ASN A 137 8.48 9.61 -10.22
C ASN A 137 9.71 10.45 -10.56
N ARG A 138 9.72 11.73 -10.14
CA ARG A 138 10.87 12.61 -10.38
C ARG A 138 12.14 12.05 -9.73
N ILE A 139 12.05 11.56 -8.49
CA ILE A 139 13.21 11.05 -7.75
C ILE A 139 13.64 9.71 -8.33
N ARG A 140 12.72 8.76 -8.57
CA ARG A 140 13.08 7.43 -9.09
C ARG A 140 13.74 7.47 -10.46
N HIS A 141 13.35 8.41 -11.34
CA HIS A 141 13.98 8.55 -12.66
C HIS A 141 15.41 9.10 -12.61
N THR A 142 15.82 9.69 -11.50
CA THR A 142 17.21 10.15 -11.27
C THR A 142 18.05 9.16 -10.47
N SER A 143 17.43 8.08 -9.98
CA SER A 143 18.10 7.04 -9.21
C SER A 143 18.58 5.90 -10.11
N PRO A 144 19.79 5.36 -9.90
CA PRO A 144 20.30 4.19 -10.62
C PRO A 144 19.52 2.90 -10.29
N ASN A 145 18.85 2.85 -9.15
CA ASN A 145 18.07 1.71 -8.70
C ASN A 145 16.61 1.92 -9.12
N GLY A 146 16.22 1.37 -10.27
CA GLY A 146 14.87 1.48 -10.81
C GLY A 146 13.84 0.85 -9.88
N ILE A 147 13.13 1.67 -9.09
CA ILE A 147 11.99 1.20 -8.27
C ILE A 147 10.72 1.26 -9.10
N SER A 148 9.93 0.17 -9.08
CA SER A 148 8.62 0.13 -9.74
C SER A 148 7.56 0.86 -8.90
N LEU A 149 6.62 1.52 -9.58
CA LEU A 149 5.42 2.11 -8.99
C LEU A 149 4.20 1.25 -9.34
N GLY A 150 3.58 0.66 -8.33
CA GLY A 150 2.30 -0.01 -8.44
C GLY A 150 1.15 0.82 -7.85
N ILE A 151 -0.05 0.63 -8.40
CA ILE A 151 -1.29 1.16 -7.83
C ILE A 151 -2.17 -0.01 -7.42
N THR A 152 -2.72 0.04 -6.22
CA THR A 152 -3.82 -0.85 -5.81
C THR A 152 -5.12 -0.06 -5.82
N PHE A 153 -6.14 -0.61 -6.51
CA PHE A 153 -7.47 -0.02 -6.60
C PHE A 153 -8.49 -1.01 -6.04
N VAL A 154 -9.18 -0.62 -4.97
CA VAL A 154 -10.27 -1.42 -4.41
C VAL A 154 -11.56 -1.05 -5.12
N ALA A 155 -12.02 -1.96 -5.99
CA ALA A 155 -13.24 -1.76 -6.78
C ALA A 155 -14.48 -2.04 -5.93
N MET A 156 -15.41 -1.08 -5.96
CA MET A 156 -16.69 -1.06 -5.25
C MET A 156 -17.79 -0.65 -6.22
N LYS A 157 -19.07 -0.92 -5.90
CA LYS A 157 -20.19 -0.43 -6.72
C LYS A 157 -20.15 1.08 -6.92
N SER A 158 -19.75 1.81 -5.88
CA SER A 158 -19.68 3.28 -5.90
C SER A 158 -18.58 3.84 -6.79
N ASN A 159 -17.47 3.10 -7.04
CA ASN A 159 -16.30 3.59 -7.77
C ASN A 159 -15.92 2.79 -9.03
N VAL A 160 -16.54 1.65 -9.29
CA VAL A 160 -16.18 0.75 -10.43
C VAL A 160 -16.21 1.45 -11.78
N HIS A 161 -17.08 2.45 -11.95
CA HIS A 161 -17.16 3.26 -13.18
C HIS A 161 -15.86 4.01 -13.49
N GLN A 162 -15.01 4.23 -12.49
CA GLN A 162 -13.72 4.92 -12.66
C GLN A 162 -12.63 4.02 -13.25
N LEU A 163 -12.82 2.70 -13.29
CA LEU A 163 -11.87 1.79 -13.94
C LEU A 163 -11.61 2.16 -15.39
N ALA A 164 -12.60 2.77 -16.08
CA ALA A 164 -12.42 3.28 -17.43
C ALA A 164 -11.37 4.41 -17.53
N LYS A 165 -11.03 5.08 -16.42
CA LYS A 165 -10.02 6.14 -16.36
C LYS A 165 -8.61 5.61 -16.08
N LEU A 166 -8.48 4.35 -15.62
CA LEU A 166 -7.18 3.75 -15.28
C LEU A 166 -6.13 3.87 -16.40
N PRO A 167 -6.43 3.58 -17.68
CA PRO A 167 -5.40 3.69 -18.73
C PRO A 167 -4.82 5.09 -18.85
N PHE A 168 -5.66 6.12 -18.73
CA PHE A 168 -5.21 7.51 -18.74
C PHE A 168 -4.39 7.86 -17.49
N PHE A 169 -4.85 7.42 -16.33
CA PHE A 169 -4.16 7.63 -15.05
C PHE A 169 -2.77 6.98 -15.08
N ILE A 170 -2.66 5.72 -15.54
CA ILE A 170 -1.41 4.98 -15.69
C ILE A 170 -0.42 5.77 -16.55
N ALA A 171 -0.85 6.21 -17.73
CA ALA A 171 -0.01 6.95 -18.65
C ALA A 171 0.43 8.31 -18.07
N GLN A 172 -0.48 9.04 -17.44
CA GLN A 172 -0.22 10.37 -16.87
C GLN A 172 0.74 10.31 -15.67
N HIS A 173 0.63 9.27 -14.85
CA HIS A 173 1.38 9.13 -13.60
C HIS A 173 2.52 8.12 -13.67
N LEU A 174 2.86 7.62 -14.89
CA LEU A 174 3.96 6.68 -15.12
C LEU A 174 3.91 5.48 -14.16
N VAL A 175 2.73 4.89 -14.03
CA VAL A 175 2.49 3.70 -13.21
C VAL A 175 2.94 2.47 -13.99
N ASP A 176 3.69 1.58 -13.34
CA ASP A 176 4.24 0.38 -13.98
C ASP A 176 3.29 -0.82 -13.85
N GLU A 177 2.50 -0.88 -12.75
CA GLU A 177 1.63 -2.01 -12.47
C GLU A 177 0.35 -1.56 -11.74
N VAL A 178 -0.76 -2.23 -12.02
CA VAL A 178 -2.04 -2.00 -11.33
C VAL A 178 -2.60 -3.32 -10.83
N ASN A 179 -2.97 -3.32 -9.55
CA ASN A 179 -3.73 -4.39 -8.93
C ASN A 179 -5.15 -3.89 -8.64
N VAL A 180 -6.15 -4.54 -9.23
CA VAL A 180 -7.57 -4.26 -8.96
C VAL A 180 -8.13 -5.41 -8.13
N SER A 181 -8.59 -5.10 -6.94
CA SER A 181 -9.24 -6.06 -6.05
C SER A 181 -10.67 -5.64 -5.74
N ASN A 182 -11.48 -6.57 -5.29
CA ASN A 182 -12.79 -6.27 -4.73
C ASN A 182 -12.66 -5.85 -3.27
N ILE A 183 -13.66 -5.10 -2.75
CA ILE A 183 -13.72 -4.78 -1.32
C ILE A 183 -13.90 -6.07 -0.51
N SER A 184 -13.27 -6.14 0.66
CA SER A 184 -13.48 -7.22 1.64
C SER A 184 -14.75 -6.91 2.45
N PRO A 185 -15.78 -7.78 2.41
CA PRO A 185 -17.05 -7.53 3.10
C PRO A 185 -16.94 -7.89 4.58
N THR A 186 -16.66 -6.90 5.42
CA THR A 186 -16.51 -7.07 6.86
C THR A 186 -17.72 -6.60 7.68
N ASP A 187 -18.58 -5.79 7.05
CA ASP A 187 -19.83 -5.27 7.62
C ASP A 187 -20.92 -5.11 6.55
N GLU A 188 -22.12 -4.72 6.93
CA GLU A 188 -23.24 -4.51 6.02
C GLU A 188 -22.95 -3.43 4.97
N ALA A 189 -22.23 -2.38 5.34
CA ALA A 189 -21.90 -1.29 4.42
C ALA A 189 -20.94 -1.78 3.33
N SER A 190 -19.91 -2.53 3.68
CA SER A 190 -18.97 -3.12 2.72
C SER A 190 -19.60 -4.25 1.89
N GLN A 191 -20.54 -5.03 2.46
CA GLN A 191 -21.33 -6.01 1.71
C GLN A 191 -22.17 -5.34 0.62
N ASN A 192 -22.76 -4.18 0.89
CA ASN A 192 -23.55 -3.43 -0.09
C ASN A 192 -22.69 -2.88 -1.24
N GLU A 193 -21.39 -2.72 -1.06
CA GLU A 193 -20.42 -2.27 -2.06
C GLU A 193 -19.81 -3.40 -2.90
N LEU A 194 -20.08 -4.67 -2.59
CA LEU A 194 -19.56 -5.81 -3.36
C LEU A 194 -20.09 -5.79 -4.79
N LEU A 195 -19.19 -5.99 -5.76
CA LEU A 195 -19.54 -6.10 -7.19
C LEU A 195 -20.23 -7.42 -7.52
N TYR A 196 -19.96 -8.48 -6.75
CA TYR A 196 -20.46 -9.84 -6.97
C TYR A 196 -21.47 -10.19 -5.89
N THR A 197 -22.72 -9.76 -6.06
CA THR A 197 -23.84 -10.24 -5.25
C THR A 197 -24.62 -11.22 -6.11
N GLY A 198 -24.55 -12.53 -5.83
CA GLY A 198 -25.37 -13.54 -6.52
C GLY A 198 -24.63 -14.71 -7.15
N LEU A 199 -23.36 -14.98 -6.79
CA LEU A 199 -22.66 -16.21 -7.20
C LEU A 199 -22.90 -17.40 -6.25
N ALA A 200 -23.92 -17.33 -5.40
CA ALA A 200 -24.29 -18.39 -4.46
C ALA A 200 -25.63 -19.01 -4.83
N GLU A 201 -25.80 -19.48 -6.08
CA GLU A 201 -26.82 -20.48 -6.46
C GLU A 201 -26.21 -21.52 -7.40
#